data_50deaed8fbf965e0fc522147c86737b4
#
_entry.id   50deaed8fbf965e0fc522147c86737b4
#
_cell.length_a   1.000
_cell.length_b   1.000
_cell.length_c   1.000
_cell.angle_alpha   90.00
_cell.angle_beta   90.00
_cell.angle_gamma   90.00
#
_symmetry.space_group_name_H-M   'P 1'
#
loop_
_entity.id
_entity.type
_entity.pdbx_description
1 polymer ?
#
loop_
_entity_poly.entity_id
_entity_poly.type
_entity_poly.pdbx_seq_one_letter_code
_entity_poly.pdbx_strand_id
1 'polypeptide(L)'
;MSHGDSAVACRDVSLHYGQCCALDKLSLSVPTGKMVGLIGPDGVGKSSLLALIAGARKIQDGELQVLGGDMRDSRHRNRICPRIAYMPQGLGKNLYATLSVEENLQFFGRLFDHDADERRRRIDQLTHSTGLYDFLDRPAGKLSGGMKQKLGLCCALIHDPDLLILDEPTTGVDPLARSQFWQLISDIRRRRPAMSVIVATAYMDEARNADTLIAMNQGRILASGSPEQLLAKTGSDSLESAFIALLPEAQRRDYQPVQIPPLNISEQADYAIEASELTMRFGDFVAVDHVNFKIRRGEIFGFLGSNGCGKSTTLKMLT
;
A
#
# COMPACT_ATOMS: atom_id res chain seq x y z
N MET A 1 1.33 7.22 30.29
CA MET A 1 1.79 7.77 28.99
C MET A 1 1.00 9.05 28.77
N SER A 2 1.67 10.18 28.62
CA SER A 2 1.03 11.49 28.46
C SER A 2 0.24 11.54 27.14
N HIS A 3 -1.00 12.00 27.19
CA HIS A 3 -1.92 12.09 26.05
C HIS A 3 -1.48 13.08 24.93
N GLY A 4 -0.30 13.70 25.05
CA GLY A 4 0.20 14.72 24.10
C GLY A 4 1.06 14.23 22.93
N ASP A 5 1.54 12.97 22.97
CA ASP A 5 2.55 12.47 22.01
C ASP A 5 2.05 11.48 20.96
N SER A 6 0.76 11.20 20.91
CA SER A 6 0.19 10.20 19.98
C SER A 6 -0.72 10.82 18.94
N ALA A 7 -0.45 10.53 17.66
CA ALA A 7 -1.35 10.89 16.56
C ALA A 7 -2.63 10.04 16.57
N VAL A 8 -2.52 8.77 16.99
CA VAL A 8 -3.67 7.86 17.14
C VAL A 8 -3.50 7.05 18.43
N ALA A 9 -4.57 6.90 19.21
CA ALA A 9 -4.64 5.99 20.35
C ALA A 9 -5.97 5.22 20.33
N CYS A 10 -5.86 3.89 20.32
CA CYS A 10 -7.00 2.97 20.42
C CYS A 10 -6.95 2.25 21.76
N ARG A 11 -8.10 2.08 22.42
CA ARG A 11 -8.25 1.25 23.61
C ARG A 11 -9.49 0.37 23.47
N ASP A 12 -9.26 -0.94 23.50
CA ASP A 12 -10.28 -1.99 23.43
C ASP A 12 -11.29 -1.81 22.27
N VAL A 13 -10.81 -1.33 21.12
CA VAL A 13 -11.65 -1.08 19.95
C VAL A 13 -12.09 -2.39 19.33
N SER A 14 -13.41 -2.56 19.21
CA SER A 14 -14.03 -3.70 18.54
C SER A 14 -14.91 -3.25 17.37
N LEU A 15 -14.94 -4.05 16.32
CA LEU A 15 -15.74 -3.79 15.11
C LEU A 15 -16.29 -5.09 14.53
N HIS A 16 -17.58 -5.12 14.28
CA HIS A 16 -18.28 -6.26 13.71
C HIS A 16 -18.98 -5.89 12.39
N TYR A 17 -18.96 -6.83 11.44
CA TYR A 17 -19.75 -6.84 10.22
C TYR A 17 -20.75 -8.00 10.27
N GLY A 18 -21.96 -7.74 10.73
CA GLY A 18 -22.90 -8.80 11.05
C GLY A 18 -22.32 -9.71 12.14
N GLN A 19 -22.14 -10.99 11.83
CA GLN A 19 -21.54 -11.95 12.76
C GLN A 19 -20.00 -12.04 12.70
N CYS A 20 -19.38 -11.37 11.73
CA CYS A 20 -17.92 -11.39 11.56
C CYS A 20 -17.28 -10.33 12.46
N CYS A 21 -16.43 -10.75 13.39
CA CYS A 21 -15.60 -9.86 14.22
C CYS A 21 -14.34 -9.47 13.40
N ALA A 22 -14.29 -8.21 12.95
CA ALA A 22 -13.16 -7.69 12.19
C ALA A 22 -12.05 -7.13 13.09
N LEU A 23 -12.42 -6.55 14.24
CA LEU A 23 -11.48 -6.08 15.27
C LEU A 23 -12.01 -6.54 16.64
N ASP A 24 -11.13 -7.11 17.46
CA ASP A 24 -11.46 -7.67 18.75
C ASP A 24 -10.60 -7.06 19.86
N LYS A 25 -11.17 -6.11 20.62
CA LYS A 25 -10.55 -5.39 21.74
C LYS A 25 -9.13 -4.91 21.43
N LEU A 26 -8.96 -4.30 20.26
CA LEU A 26 -7.68 -3.85 19.76
C LEU A 26 -7.24 -2.59 20.50
N SER A 27 -6.01 -2.61 21.05
CA SER A 27 -5.40 -1.46 21.72
C SER A 27 -4.03 -1.17 21.12
N LEU A 28 -3.81 0.05 20.60
CA LEU A 28 -2.54 0.51 20.02
C LEU A 28 -2.34 2.00 20.18
N SER A 29 -1.10 2.44 19.95
CA SER A 29 -0.74 3.85 19.87
C SER A 29 0.18 4.10 18.68
N VAL A 30 -0.09 5.18 17.94
CA VAL A 30 0.75 5.69 16.85
C VAL A 30 1.38 7.00 17.33
N PRO A 31 2.69 7.07 17.56
CA PRO A 31 3.34 8.30 17.96
C PRO A 31 3.29 9.37 16.86
N THR A 32 3.23 10.65 17.24
CA THR A 32 3.27 11.78 16.31
C THR A 32 4.59 11.81 15.54
N GLY A 33 4.53 12.11 14.23
CA GLY A 33 5.70 12.20 13.36
C GLY A 33 6.37 10.86 13.02
N LYS A 34 5.78 9.74 13.43
CA LYS A 34 6.30 8.40 13.14
C LYS A 34 5.54 7.72 12.01
N MET A 35 6.22 6.80 11.35
CA MET A 35 5.63 5.88 10.38
C MET A 35 5.38 4.53 11.05
N VAL A 36 4.12 4.13 11.11
CA VAL A 36 3.70 2.85 11.68
C VAL A 36 3.17 1.94 10.59
N GLY A 37 3.75 0.74 10.49
CA GLY A 37 3.31 -0.31 9.57
C GLY A 37 2.36 -1.30 10.25
N LEU A 38 1.18 -1.52 9.66
CA LEU A 38 0.27 -2.60 10.04
C LEU A 38 0.55 -3.79 9.11
N ILE A 39 1.05 -4.88 9.67
CA ILE A 39 1.37 -6.09 8.91
C ILE A 39 0.47 -7.25 9.29
N GLY A 40 0.20 -8.12 8.33
CA GLY A 40 -0.63 -9.31 8.52
C GLY A 40 -1.31 -9.73 7.22
N PRO A 41 -1.88 -10.93 7.15
CA PRO A 41 -2.56 -11.43 5.96
C PRO A 41 -3.80 -10.62 5.61
N ASP A 42 -4.37 -10.90 4.43
CA ASP A 42 -5.62 -10.26 4.02
C ASP A 42 -6.78 -10.69 4.92
N GLY A 43 -7.73 -9.76 5.12
CA GLY A 43 -8.92 -10.02 5.92
C GLY A 43 -8.74 -9.95 7.44
N VAL A 44 -7.54 -9.67 7.98
CA VAL A 44 -7.31 -9.61 9.46
C VAL A 44 -7.78 -8.32 10.13
N GLY A 45 -8.39 -7.39 9.39
CA GLY A 45 -8.94 -6.16 9.95
C GLY A 45 -8.09 -4.89 9.74
N LYS A 46 -6.96 -4.93 9.02
CA LYS A 46 -6.10 -3.75 8.74
C LYS A 46 -6.90 -2.58 8.16
N SER A 47 -7.55 -2.79 7.01
CA SER A 47 -8.35 -1.76 6.33
C SER A 47 -9.54 -1.29 7.17
N SER A 48 -10.12 -2.17 8.00
CA SER A 48 -11.19 -1.82 8.94
C SER A 48 -10.71 -0.85 10.01
N LEU A 49 -9.53 -1.09 10.57
CA LEU A 49 -8.89 -0.19 11.52
C LEU A 49 -8.56 1.16 10.88
N LEU A 50 -7.96 1.14 9.68
CA LEU A 50 -7.64 2.37 8.94
C LEU A 50 -8.89 3.22 8.64
N ALA A 51 -10.00 2.59 8.27
CA ALA A 51 -11.27 3.27 8.02
C ALA A 51 -11.88 3.90 9.29
N LEU A 52 -11.70 3.28 10.47
CA LEU A 52 -12.07 3.88 11.76
C LEU A 52 -11.21 5.11 12.07
N ILE A 53 -9.88 5.00 11.93
CA ILE A 53 -8.92 6.09 12.17
C ILE A 53 -9.19 7.27 11.23
N ALA A 54 -9.48 7.00 9.96
CA ALA A 54 -9.81 8.01 8.97
C ALA A 54 -11.19 8.69 9.18
N GLY A 55 -12.01 8.19 10.13
CA GLY A 55 -13.38 8.67 10.33
C GLY A 55 -14.37 8.22 9.25
N ALA A 56 -13.96 7.37 8.31
CA ALA A 56 -14.82 6.79 7.27
C ALA A 56 -15.81 5.75 7.83
N ARG A 57 -15.60 5.30 9.08
CA ARG A 57 -16.47 4.40 9.80
C ARG A 57 -16.76 4.89 11.22
N LYS A 58 -17.94 4.56 11.73
CA LYS A 58 -18.31 4.82 13.13
C LYS A 58 -17.71 3.76 14.04
N ILE A 59 -17.24 4.19 15.21
CA ILE A 59 -16.79 3.33 16.29
C ILE A 59 -18.02 2.62 16.87
N GLN A 60 -17.95 1.30 17.00
CA GLN A 60 -18.98 0.50 17.65
C GLN A 60 -18.69 0.38 19.14
N ASP A 61 -17.47 -0.04 19.50
CA ASP A 61 -17.07 -0.26 20.88
C ASP A 61 -15.59 0.16 21.09
N GLY A 62 -15.20 0.41 22.36
CA GLY A 62 -13.85 0.88 22.73
C GLY A 62 -13.69 2.39 22.57
N GLU A 63 -12.47 2.89 22.72
CA GLU A 63 -12.10 4.30 22.60
C GLU A 63 -11.13 4.51 21.45
N LEU A 64 -11.35 5.52 20.63
CA LEU A 64 -10.44 5.92 19.54
C LEU A 64 -10.23 7.42 19.58
N GLN A 65 -9.00 7.81 19.86
CA GLN A 65 -8.53 9.18 19.78
C GLN A 65 -7.63 9.36 18.53
N VAL A 66 -7.87 10.43 17.77
CA VAL A 66 -7.08 10.80 16.61
C VAL A 66 -6.80 12.29 16.66
N LEU A 67 -5.53 12.68 16.48
CA LEU A 67 -5.07 14.06 16.52
C LEU A 67 -5.61 14.82 17.75
N GLY A 68 -5.51 14.18 18.92
CA GLY A 68 -5.77 14.79 20.22
C GLY A 68 -7.25 14.84 20.67
N GLY A 69 -8.15 14.04 20.07
CA GLY A 69 -9.54 13.98 20.55
C GLY A 69 -10.30 12.74 20.15
N ASP A 70 -11.46 12.55 20.75
CA ASP A 70 -12.30 11.37 20.57
C ASP A 70 -13.04 11.40 19.23
N MET A 71 -12.90 10.32 18.45
CA MET A 71 -13.58 10.14 17.16
C MET A 71 -15.09 9.91 17.28
N ARG A 72 -15.64 9.71 18.47
CA ARG A 72 -17.09 9.70 18.73
C ARG A 72 -17.67 11.11 18.71
N ASP A 73 -16.90 12.12 19.12
CA ASP A 73 -17.33 13.51 19.08
C ASP A 73 -17.38 14.02 17.63
N SER A 74 -18.57 14.36 17.15
CA SER A 74 -18.79 14.87 15.80
C SER A 74 -18.10 16.21 15.54
N ARG A 75 -18.01 17.09 16.57
CA ARG A 75 -17.32 18.39 16.43
C ARG A 75 -15.83 18.17 16.24
N HIS A 76 -15.24 17.24 17.00
CA HIS A 76 -13.85 16.87 16.83
C HIS A 76 -13.61 16.27 15.45
N ARG A 77 -14.40 15.26 15.03
CA ARG A 77 -14.26 14.67 13.67
C ARG A 77 -14.32 15.72 12.57
N ASN A 78 -15.30 16.60 12.56
CA ASN A 78 -15.45 17.63 11.54
C ASN A 78 -14.21 18.56 11.49
N ARG A 79 -13.57 18.82 12.61
CA ARG A 79 -12.36 19.63 12.70
C ARG A 79 -11.11 18.91 12.18
N ILE A 80 -10.98 17.60 12.43
CA ILE A 80 -9.75 16.89 12.13
C ILE A 80 -9.77 16.09 10.81
N CYS A 81 -10.95 15.69 10.30
CA CYS A 81 -11.02 14.96 9.03
C CYS A 81 -10.33 15.69 7.86
N PRO A 82 -10.40 17.04 7.73
CA PRO A 82 -9.61 17.77 6.74
C PRO A 82 -8.09 17.73 6.96
N ARG A 83 -7.61 17.25 8.10
CA ARG A 83 -6.18 17.08 8.43
C ARG A 83 -5.71 15.63 8.26
N ILE A 84 -6.58 14.75 7.78
CA ILE A 84 -6.30 13.34 7.54
C ILE A 84 -6.39 13.07 6.05
N ALA A 85 -5.34 12.49 5.47
CA ALA A 85 -5.38 11.91 4.13
C ALA A 85 -5.57 10.40 4.21
N TYR A 86 -6.49 9.85 3.46
CA TYR A 86 -6.71 8.41 3.36
C TYR A 86 -6.64 7.96 1.91
N MET A 87 -5.67 7.10 1.62
CA MET A 87 -5.52 6.43 0.34
C MET A 87 -5.97 4.97 0.50
N PRO A 88 -7.20 4.62 0.03
CA PRO A 88 -7.75 3.28 0.19
C PRO A 88 -7.08 2.30 -0.77
N GLN A 89 -7.18 1.01 -0.44
CA GLN A 89 -6.68 -0.10 -1.26
C GLN A 89 -7.26 -0.07 -2.67
N GLY A 90 -6.41 -0.29 -3.66
CA GLY A 90 -6.75 -0.42 -5.09
C GLY A 90 -6.29 0.74 -5.93
N LEU A 91 -5.72 0.40 -7.10
CA LEU A 91 -5.13 1.34 -8.06
C LEU A 91 -6.15 2.38 -8.53
N GLY A 92 -5.91 3.65 -8.16
CA GLY A 92 -6.71 4.78 -8.64
C GLY A 92 -8.16 4.85 -8.14
N LYS A 93 -8.52 4.13 -7.07
CA LYS A 93 -9.87 4.18 -6.49
C LYS A 93 -10.29 5.57 -6.01
N ASN A 94 -9.34 6.40 -5.63
CA ASN A 94 -9.55 7.79 -5.25
C ASN A 94 -9.41 8.77 -6.42
N LEU A 95 -9.32 8.28 -7.67
CA LEU A 95 -9.14 9.11 -8.86
C LEU A 95 -10.38 9.10 -9.76
N TYR A 96 -10.65 10.21 -10.38
CA TYR A 96 -11.62 10.33 -11.47
C TYR A 96 -10.93 9.99 -12.79
N ALA A 97 -11.21 8.79 -13.33
CA ALA A 97 -10.50 8.23 -14.48
C ALA A 97 -10.61 9.08 -15.76
N THR A 98 -11.71 9.80 -15.92
CA THR A 98 -11.99 10.67 -17.08
C THR A 98 -11.32 12.04 -16.99
N LEU A 99 -11.01 12.50 -15.76
CA LEU A 99 -10.32 13.76 -15.53
C LEU A 99 -8.80 13.59 -15.77
N SER A 100 -8.16 14.68 -16.23
CA SER A 100 -6.71 14.73 -16.37
C SER A 100 -6.00 14.68 -15.01
N VAL A 101 -4.67 14.59 -15.02
CA VAL A 101 -3.84 14.68 -13.80
C VAL A 101 -4.12 16.01 -13.10
N GLU A 102 -4.07 17.12 -13.84
CA GLU A 102 -4.31 18.45 -13.28
C GLU A 102 -5.75 18.60 -12.76
N GLU A 103 -6.75 18.17 -13.52
CA GLU A 103 -8.16 18.26 -13.10
C GLU A 103 -8.46 17.47 -11.83
N ASN A 104 -7.85 16.27 -11.66
CA ASN A 104 -7.94 15.53 -10.41
C ASN A 104 -7.39 16.35 -9.24
N LEU A 105 -6.20 16.93 -9.38
CA LEU A 105 -5.57 17.74 -8.34
C LEU A 105 -6.35 19.03 -8.07
N GLN A 106 -6.85 19.70 -9.10
CA GLN A 106 -7.73 20.87 -8.97
C GLN A 106 -9.01 20.53 -8.20
N PHE A 107 -9.62 19.38 -8.47
CA PHE A 107 -10.81 18.91 -7.76
C PHE A 107 -10.56 18.79 -6.25
N PHE A 108 -9.50 18.06 -5.87
CA PHE A 108 -9.17 17.89 -4.45
C PHE A 108 -8.74 19.21 -3.79
N GLY A 109 -7.96 20.05 -4.47
CA GLY A 109 -7.59 21.35 -3.93
C GLY A 109 -8.79 22.26 -3.66
N ARG A 110 -9.82 22.21 -4.53
CA ARG A 110 -11.09 22.94 -4.29
C ARG A 110 -11.90 22.33 -3.14
N LEU A 111 -11.89 21.01 -3.00
CA LEU A 111 -12.60 20.33 -1.92
C LEU A 111 -12.09 20.75 -0.54
N PHE A 112 -10.82 21.17 -0.44
CA PHE A 112 -10.19 21.66 0.78
C PHE A 112 -10.05 23.19 0.82
N ASP A 113 -10.90 23.93 0.07
CA ASP A 113 -11.01 25.40 0.07
C ASP A 113 -9.70 26.15 -0.27
N HIS A 114 -8.78 25.51 -1.01
CA HIS A 114 -7.60 26.23 -1.50
C HIS A 114 -8.01 27.26 -2.55
N ASP A 115 -7.46 28.47 -2.48
CA ASP A 115 -7.60 29.45 -3.53
C ASP A 115 -6.83 29.05 -4.82
N ALA A 116 -6.94 29.83 -5.88
CA ALA A 116 -6.36 29.48 -7.17
C ALA A 116 -4.82 29.46 -7.15
N ASP A 117 -4.20 30.39 -6.42
CA ASP A 117 -2.74 30.51 -6.37
C ASP A 117 -2.13 29.40 -5.51
N GLU A 118 -2.75 29.07 -4.37
CA GLU A 118 -2.33 27.96 -3.53
C GLU A 118 -2.48 26.62 -4.29
N ARG A 119 -3.60 26.39 -5.00
CA ARG A 119 -3.76 25.18 -5.82
C ARG A 119 -2.67 25.07 -6.88
N ARG A 120 -2.40 26.14 -7.63
CA ARG A 120 -1.34 26.15 -8.65
C ARG A 120 0.00 25.80 -8.04
N ARG A 121 0.38 26.47 -6.97
CA ARG A 121 1.63 26.22 -6.25
C ARG A 121 1.76 24.76 -5.78
N ARG A 122 0.68 24.19 -5.21
CA ARG A 122 0.66 22.81 -4.72
C ARG A 122 0.74 21.80 -5.85
N ILE A 123 -0.01 22.02 -6.93
CA ILE A 123 0.00 21.16 -8.12
C ILE A 123 1.41 21.12 -8.70
N ASP A 124 2.03 22.28 -8.94
CA ASP A 124 3.39 22.36 -9.46
C ASP A 124 4.38 21.60 -8.54
N GLN A 125 4.35 21.86 -7.25
CA GLN A 125 5.23 21.20 -6.28
C GLN A 125 5.08 19.68 -6.27
N LEU A 126 3.83 19.18 -6.23
CA LEU A 126 3.55 17.75 -6.15
C LEU A 126 3.87 17.04 -7.47
N THR A 127 3.51 17.63 -8.60
CA THR A 127 3.72 17.01 -9.91
C THR A 127 5.18 16.98 -10.33
N HIS A 128 5.96 18.03 -10.04
CA HIS A 128 7.42 18.00 -10.21
C HIS A 128 8.08 16.96 -9.31
N SER A 129 7.69 16.87 -8.03
CA SER A 129 8.26 15.89 -7.07
C SER A 129 7.97 14.44 -7.45
N THR A 130 6.90 14.18 -8.18
CA THR A 130 6.45 12.83 -8.55
C THR A 130 6.77 12.46 -10.00
N GLY A 131 7.26 13.41 -10.81
CA GLY A 131 7.47 13.24 -12.24
C GLY A 131 6.17 13.12 -13.04
N LEU A 132 5.09 13.73 -12.56
CA LEU A 132 3.80 13.79 -13.26
C LEU A 132 3.60 15.11 -14.04
N TYR A 133 4.51 16.07 -13.92
CA TYR A 133 4.37 17.39 -14.52
C TYR A 133 4.17 17.33 -16.05
N ASP A 134 4.93 16.49 -16.75
CA ASP A 134 4.83 16.33 -18.21
C ASP A 134 3.53 15.61 -18.66
N PHE A 135 2.70 15.18 -17.70
CA PHE A 135 1.49 14.42 -17.96
C PHE A 135 0.22 15.12 -17.45
N LEU A 136 0.28 16.41 -17.14
CA LEU A 136 -0.82 17.18 -16.54
C LEU A 136 -2.14 17.06 -17.32
N ASP A 137 -2.09 17.08 -18.65
CA ASP A 137 -3.27 16.98 -19.52
C ASP A 137 -3.75 15.54 -19.77
N ARG A 138 -2.97 14.53 -19.28
CA ARG A 138 -3.31 13.12 -19.56
C ARG A 138 -4.43 12.64 -18.65
N PRO A 139 -5.52 12.04 -19.19
CA PRO A 139 -6.57 11.43 -18.39
C PRO A 139 -6.02 10.37 -17.43
N ALA A 140 -6.47 10.39 -16.18
CA ALA A 140 -5.99 9.46 -15.14
C ALA A 140 -6.22 7.99 -15.53
N GLY A 141 -7.29 7.69 -16.27
CA GLY A 141 -7.57 6.36 -16.80
C GLY A 141 -6.48 5.80 -17.72
N LYS A 142 -5.73 6.69 -18.42
CA LYS A 142 -4.65 6.35 -19.37
C LYS A 142 -3.26 6.31 -18.72
N LEU A 143 -3.15 6.52 -17.42
CA LEU A 143 -1.90 6.43 -16.67
C LEU A 143 -1.52 4.96 -16.41
N SER A 144 -0.22 4.69 -16.29
CA SER A 144 0.27 3.41 -15.78
C SER A 144 -0.12 3.20 -14.30
N GLY A 145 -0.05 1.96 -13.81
CA GLY A 145 -0.36 1.66 -12.41
C GLY A 145 0.46 2.50 -11.42
N GLY A 146 1.78 2.59 -11.63
CA GLY A 146 2.67 3.41 -10.80
C GLY A 146 2.36 4.92 -10.89
N MET A 147 1.99 5.43 -12.07
CA MET A 147 1.57 6.83 -12.22
C MET A 147 0.24 7.10 -11.52
N LYS A 148 -0.72 6.18 -11.57
CA LYS A 148 -1.98 6.28 -10.82
C LYS A 148 -1.75 6.33 -9.32
N GLN A 149 -0.82 5.53 -8.80
CA GLN A 149 -0.46 5.57 -7.38
C GLN A 149 0.19 6.90 -6.99
N LYS A 150 1.12 7.41 -7.80
CA LYS A 150 1.73 8.72 -7.59
C LYS A 150 0.67 9.84 -7.61
N LEU A 151 -0.26 9.82 -8.56
CA LEU A 151 -1.37 10.78 -8.62
C LEU A 151 -2.29 10.66 -7.40
N GLY A 152 -2.66 9.44 -7.02
CA GLY A 152 -3.47 9.18 -5.82
C GLY A 152 -2.83 9.75 -4.56
N LEU A 153 -1.51 9.60 -4.43
CA LEU A 153 -0.74 10.19 -3.33
C LEU A 153 -0.71 11.72 -3.41
N CYS A 154 -0.52 12.32 -4.60
CA CYS A 154 -0.60 13.77 -4.78
C CYS A 154 -1.96 14.33 -4.37
N CYS A 155 -3.06 13.67 -4.78
CA CYS A 155 -4.42 14.04 -4.38
C CYS A 155 -4.61 13.95 -2.86
N ALA A 156 -4.05 12.91 -2.22
CA ALA A 156 -4.09 12.75 -0.77
C ALA A 156 -3.25 13.80 -0.01
N LEU A 157 -2.21 14.33 -0.63
CA LEU A 157 -1.30 15.30 -0.01
C LEU A 157 -1.61 16.77 -0.35
N ILE A 158 -2.55 17.02 -1.26
CA ILE A 158 -2.82 18.39 -1.76
C ILE A 158 -3.20 19.36 -0.64
N HIS A 159 -3.90 18.87 0.40
CA HIS A 159 -4.39 19.64 1.53
C HIS A 159 -3.46 19.64 2.76
N ASP A 160 -2.24 19.12 2.62
CA ASP A 160 -1.19 19.17 3.65
C ASP A 160 -1.56 18.46 4.97
N PRO A 161 -1.90 17.17 4.96
CA PRO A 161 -2.43 16.47 6.13
C PRO A 161 -1.39 16.31 7.25
N ASP A 162 -1.86 16.22 8.51
CA ASP A 162 -1.03 15.85 9.66
C ASP A 162 -0.93 14.33 9.85
N LEU A 163 -1.91 13.59 9.32
CA LEU A 163 -1.94 12.13 9.32
C LEU A 163 -2.20 11.60 7.92
N LEU A 164 -1.26 10.84 7.39
CA LEU A 164 -1.36 10.12 6.11
C LEU A 164 -1.63 8.64 6.38
N ILE A 165 -2.71 8.12 5.81
CA ILE A 165 -3.13 6.72 5.93
C ILE A 165 -3.06 6.08 4.55
N LEU A 166 -2.26 5.01 4.43
CA LEU A 166 -2.04 4.27 3.20
C LEU A 166 -2.47 2.81 3.37
N ASP A 167 -3.45 2.38 2.60
CA ASP A 167 -3.98 1.02 2.65
C ASP A 167 -3.51 0.24 1.41
N GLU A 168 -2.51 -0.62 1.60
CA GLU A 168 -1.85 -1.40 0.54
C GLU A 168 -1.47 -0.55 -0.70
N PRO A 169 -0.70 0.52 -0.51
CA PRO A 169 -0.54 1.56 -1.53
C PRO A 169 0.17 1.10 -2.79
N THR A 170 0.88 -0.02 -2.78
CA THR A 170 1.68 -0.49 -3.92
C THR A 170 1.24 -1.84 -4.47
N THR A 171 0.09 -2.36 -4.02
CA THR A 171 -0.49 -3.59 -4.56
C THR A 171 -0.80 -3.45 -6.05
N GLY A 172 -0.26 -4.39 -6.87
CA GLY A 172 -0.38 -4.35 -8.33
C GLY A 172 0.56 -3.38 -9.05
N VAL A 173 1.50 -2.77 -8.32
CA VAL A 173 2.56 -1.91 -8.88
C VAL A 173 3.83 -2.71 -9.10
N ASP A 174 4.53 -2.46 -10.21
CA ASP A 174 5.80 -3.11 -10.52
C ASP A 174 6.92 -2.70 -9.53
N PRO A 175 7.99 -3.51 -9.40
CA PRO A 175 9.03 -3.29 -8.39
C PRO A 175 9.73 -1.93 -8.50
N LEU A 176 9.95 -1.41 -9.71
CA LEU A 176 10.62 -0.12 -9.91
C LEU A 176 9.71 1.03 -9.45
N ALA A 177 8.45 1.03 -9.89
CA ALA A 177 7.49 2.04 -9.49
C ALA A 177 7.19 1.99 -7.98
N ARG A 178 7.20 0.78 -7.37
CA ARG A 178 7.10 0.58 -5.92
C ARG A 178 8.27 1.25 -5.18
N SER A 179 9.50 0.99 -5.60
CA SER A 179 10.69 1.62 -5.01
C SER A 179 10.61 3.15 -5.09
N GLN A 180 10.23 3.69 -6.26
CA GLN A 180 10.03 5.14 -6.45
C GLN A 180 8.94 5.72 -5.55
N PHE A 181 7.85 4.98 -5.31
CA PHE A 181 6.78 5.40 -4.41
C PHE A 181 7.29 5.53 -2.97
N TRP A 182 8.03 4.55 -2.47
CA TRP A 182 8.58 4.58 -1.11
C TRP A 182 9.68 5.63 -0.94
N GLN A 183 10.49 5.86 -1.98
CA GLN A 183 11.44 6.98 -1.98
C GLN A 183 10.71 8.32 -1.85
N LEU A 184 9.61 8.51 -2.59
CA LEU A 184 8.78 9.71 -2.51
C LEU A 184 8.20 9.91 -1.10
N ILE A 185 7.65 8.86 -0.47
CA ILE A 185 7.17 8.92 0.93
C ILE A 185 8.30 9.35 1.87
N SER A 186 9.50 8.80 1.72
CA SER A 186 10.66 9.16 2.53
C SER A 186 11.04 10.63 2.36
N ASP A 187 11.02 11.15 1.13
CA ASP A 187 11.33 12.55 0.83
C ASP A 187 10.28 13.50 1.43
N ILE A 188 9.01 13.15 1.37
CA ILE A 188 7.91 13.91 1.95
C ILE A 188 8.07 13.94 3.49
N ARG A 189 8.32 12.80 4.13
CA ARG A 189 8.53 12.72 5.59
C ARG A 189 9.72 13.58 6.04
N ARG A 190 10.82 13.61 5.29
CA ARG A 190 11.98 14.47 5.60
C ARG A 190 11.64 15.95 5.59
N ARG A 191 10.78 16.38 4.66
CA ARG A 191 10.31 17.79 4.56
C ARG A 191 9.24 18.10 5.61
N ARG A 192 8.54 17.08 6.11
CA ARG A 192 7.41 17.22 7.05
C ARG A 192 7.55 16.24 8.23
N PRO A 193 8.52 16.46 9.12
CA PRO A 193 8.83 15.52 10.21
C PRO A 193 7.68 15.38 11.24
N ALA A 194 6.75 16.35 11.29
CA ALA A 194 5.59 16.29 12.18
C ALA A 194 4.44 15.43 11.62
N MET A 195 4.44 15.12 10.31
CA MET A 195 3.40 14.29 9.68
C MET A 195 3.54 12.83 10.12
N SER A 196 2.47 12.30 10.69
CA SER A 196 2.38 10.87 11.03
C SER A 196 1.92 10.06 9.83
N VAL A 197 2.43 8.84 9.67
CA VAL A 197 2.07 7.96 8.56
C VAL A 197 1.66 6.59 9.11
N ILE A 198 0.52 6.07 8.66
CA ILE A 198 0.10 4.70 8.93
C ILE A 198 -0.01 3.97 7.60
N VAL A 199 0.65 2.83 7.49
CA VAL A 199 0.64 2.02 6.28
C VAL A 199 0.17 0.61 6.61
N ALA A 200 -0.88 0.14 5.96
CA ALA A 200 -1.18 -1.29 5.94
C ALA A 200 -0.54 -1.91 4.71
N THR A 201 0.20 -2.99 4.89
CA THR A 201 0.81 -3.74 3.80
C THR A 201 0.91 -5.23 4.11
N ALA A 202 0.76 -6.07 3.08
CA ALA A 202 1.09 -7.49 3.13
C ALA A 202 2.55 -7.76 2.70
N TYR A 203 3.24 -6.76 2.16
CA TYR A 203 4.62 -6.89 1.68
C TYR A 203 5.62 -6.57 2.80
N MET A 204 6.33 -7.59 3.30
CA MET A 204 7.27 -7.44 4.42
C MET A 204 8.47 -6.55 4.09
N ASP A 205 8.90 -6.52 2.81
CA ASP A 205 9.95 -5.60 2.36
C ASP A 205 9.57 -4.12 2.53
N GLU A 206 8.30 -3.78 2.33
CA GLU A 206 7.79 -2.43 2.57
C GLU A 206 7.72 -2.10 4.05
N ALA A 207 7.35 -3.09 4.87
CA ALA A 207 7.24 -2.95 6.32
C ALA A 207 8.58 -2.55 6.96
N ARG A 208 9.73 -2.92 6.36
CA ARG A 208 11.07 -2.53 6.84
C ARG A 208 11.30 -1.02 6.87
N ASN A 209 10.54 -0.25 6.10
CA ASN A 209 10.65 1.21 6.08
C ASN A 209 9.92 1.90 7.24
N ALA A 210 9.14 1.18 8.03
CA ALA A 210 8.39 1.74 9.15
C ALA A 210 9.26 1.90 10.41
N ASP A 211 9.01 2.97 11.18
CA ASP A 211 9.68 3.18 12.48
C ASP A 211 9.19 2.15 13.51
N THR A 212 7.93 1.72 13.38
CA THR A 212 7.30 0.71 14.25
C THR A 212 6.37 -0.15 13.42
N LEU A 213 6.35 -1.44 13.70
CA LEU A 213 5.43 -2.41 13.13
C LEU A 213 4.41 -2.87 14.18
N ILE A 214 3.20 -3.11 13.72
CA ILE A 214 2.13 -3.74 14.48
C ILE A 214 1.69 -4.98 13.68
N ALA A 215 2.01 -6.16 14.20
CA ALA A 215 1.59 -7.43 13.60
C ALA A 215 0.17 -7.76 14.03
N MET A 216 -0.72 -7.97 13.05
CA MET A 216 -2.14 -8.25 13.27
C MET A 216 -2.53 -9.62 12.75
N ASN A 217 -3.40 -10.30 13.50
CA ASN A 217 -4.03 -11.53 13.05
C ASN A 217 -5.43 -11.64 13.69
N GLN A 218 -6.43 -12.06 12.90
CA GLN A 218 -7.82 -12.27 13.36
C GLN A 218 -8.38 -11.11 14.21
N GLY A 219 -8.18 -9.88 13.77
CA GLY A 219 -8.66 -8.67 14.47
C GLY A 219 -7.90 -8.28 15.73
N ARG A 220 -6.82 -8.97 16.08
CA ARG A 220 -6.01 -8.74 17.28
C ARG A 220 -4.58 -8.38 16.94
N ILE A 221 -3.88 -7.73 17.89
CA ILE A 221 -2.46 -7.47 17.79
C ILE A 221 -1.68 -8.66 18.37
N LEU A 222 -0.76 -9.21 17.59
CA LEU A 222 0.18 -10.26 18.01
C LEU A 222 1.40 -9.67 18.71
N ALA A 223 1.97 -8.62 18.13
CA ALA A 223 3.15 -7.94 18.64
C ALA A 223 3.26 -6.54 18.04
N SER A 224 4.02 -5.67 18.71
CA SER A 224 4.44 -4.37 18.20
C SER A 224 5.89 -4.09 18.59
N GLY A 225 6.61 -3.33 17.75
CA GLY A 225 8.01 -2.96 17.96
C GLY A 225 8.67 -2.49 16.67
N SER A 226 9.93 -2.03 16.73
CA SER A 226 10.67 -1.78 15.48
C SER A 226 10.89 -3.09 14.70
N PRO A 227 11.18 -3.02 13.38
CA PRO A 227 11.53 -4.21 12.60
C PRO A 227 12.60 -5.07 13.31
N GLU A 228 13.67 -4.43 13.82
CA GLU A 228 14.78 -5.10 14.51
C GLU A 228 14.32 -5.74 15.83
N GLN A 229 13.45 -5.07 16.59
CA GLN A 229 12.91 -5.62 17.83
C GLN A 229 12.06 -6.86 17.58
N LEU A 230 11.25 -6.88 16.50
CA LEU A 230 10.45 -8.05 16.15
C LEU A 230 11.33 -9.22 15.69
N LEU A 231 12.37 -8.97 14.89
CA LEU A 231 13.34 -9.98 14.47
C LEU A 231 14.07 -10.57 15.69
N ALA A 232 14.58 -9.72 16.58
CA ALA A 232 15.29 -10.16 17.79
C ALA A 232 14.36 -10.95 18.73
N LYS A 233 13.10 -10.51 18.92
CA LYS A 233 12.12 -11.19 19.77
C LYS A 233 11.79 -12.61 19.29
N THR A 234 11.81 -12.83 17.98
CA THR A 234 11.44 -14.11 17.36
C THR A 234 12.65 -14.98 17.00
N GLY A 235 13.87 -14.42 17.05
CA GLY A 235 15.08 -15.09 16.59
C GLY A 235 15.07 -15.38 15.08
N SER A 236 14.41 -14.52 14.30
CA SER A 236 14.18 -14.72 12.86
C SER A 236 15.07 -13.82 12.01
N ASP A 237 15.46 -14.32 10.83
CA ASP A 237 16.30 -13.58 9.87
C ASP A 237 15.49 -12.70 8.90
N SER A 238 14.16 -12.92 8.82
CA SER A 238 13.25 -12.16 7.96
C SER A 238 11.97 -11.77 8.70
N LEU A 239 11.31 -10.68 8.25
CA LEU A 239 10.03 -10.24 8.83
C LEU A 239 8.92 -11.25 8.53
N GLU A 240 8.96 -11.97 7.41
CA GLU A 240 8.05 -13.07 7.11
C GLU A 240 8.17 -14.17 8.15
N SER A 241 9.38 -14.64 8.42
CA SER A 241 9.65 -15.68 9.43
C SER A 241 9.27 -15.19 10.83
N ALA A 242 9.55 -13.92 11.14
CA ALA A 242 9.17 -13.30 12.40
C ALA A 242 7.65 -13.26 12.57
N PHE A 243 6.91 -12.85 11.52
CA PHE A 243 5.45 -12.84 11.55
C PHE A 243 4.87 -14.25 11.78
N ILE A 244 5.40 -15.26 11.07
CA ILE A 244 4.97 -16.66 11.23
C ILE A 244 5.25 -17.15 12.66
N ALA A 245 6.41 -16.79 13.23
CA ALA A 245 6.76 -17.17 14.61
C ALA A 245 5.84 -16.53 15.65
N LEU A 246 5.23 -15.36 15.35
CA LEU A 246 4.25 -14.69 16.20
C LEU A 246 2.84 -15.29 16.14
N LEU A 247 2.53 -16.10 15.11
CA LEU A 247 1.21 -16.72 14.98
C LEU A 247 0.96 -17.75 16.10
N PRO A 248 -0.31 -17.98 16.50
CA PRO A 248 -0.68 -19.07 17.39
C PRO A 248 -0.16 -20.43 16.87
N GLU A 249 0.22 -21.32 17.79
CA GLU A 249 0.83 -22.63 17.46
C GLU A 249 -0.01 -23.45 16.48
N ALA A 250 -1.34 -23.44 16.63
CA ALA A 250 -2.25 -24.14 15.74
C ALA A 250 -2.13 -23.69 14.27
N GLN A 251 -1.91 -22.37 14.03
CA GLN A 251 -1.76 -21.82 12.68
C GLN A 251 -0.33 -22.00 12.13
N ARG A 252 0.67 -22.12 13.02
CA ARG A 252 2.05 -22.39 12.61
C ARG A 252 2.26 -23.83 12.15
N ARG A 253 1.54 -24.81 12.72
CA ARG A 253 1.66 -26.23 12.35
C ARG A 253 1.30 -26.49 10.89
N ASP A 254 0.38 -25.69 10.32
CA ASP A 254 -0.06 -25.83 8.94
C ASP A 254 0.92 -25.13 7.96
N TYR A 255 1.87 -24.33 8.48
CA TYR A 255 2.87 -23.68 7.65
C TYR A 255 4.06 -24.63 7.40
N GLN A 256 4.10 -25.19 6.20
CA GLN A 256 5.29 -25.86 5.68
C GLN A 256 5.91 -24.97 4.60
N PRO A 257 7.21 -24.63 4.71
CA PRO A 257 7.90 -23.96 3.61
C PRO A 257 7.74 -24.80 2.34
N VAL A 258 7.28 -24.16 1.27
CA VAL A 258 7.15 -24.85 -0.03
C VAL A 258 8.56 -25.21 -0.49
N GLN A 259 8.90 -26.49 -0.42
CA GLN A 259 10.12 -27.02 -1.03
C GLN A 259 9.79 -27.42 -2.47
N ILE A 260 10.27 -26.63 -3.41
CA ILE A 260 10.22 -27.00 -4.83
C ILE A 260 11.41 -27.92 -5.07
N PRO A 261 11.18 -29.23 -5.29
CA PRO A 261 12.29 -30.11 -5.57
C PRO A 261 12.97 -29.67 -6.87
N PRO A 262 14.31 -29.75 -6.96
CA PRO A 262 15.01 -29.46 -8.19
C PRO A 262 14.47 -30.39 -9.30
N LEU A 263 14.10 -29.76 -10.41
CA LEU A 263 13.61 -30.51 -11.56
C LEU A 263 14.79 -31.30 -12.16
N ASN A 264 14.78 -32.64 -12.02
CA ASN A 264 15.74 -33.51 -12.69
C ASN A 264 15.38 -33.59 -14.18
N ILE A 265 15.91 -32.62 -14.95
CA ILE A 265 15.71 -32.57 -16.40
C ILE A 265 16.82 -33.40 -17.05
N SER A 266 16.46 -34.47 -17.77
CA SER A 266 17.40 -35.11 -18.69
C SER A 266 17.77 -34.10 -19.80
N GLU A 267 19.00 -34.11 -20.27
CA GLU A 267 19.45 -33.24 -21.37
C GLU A 267 18.62 -33.40 -22.67
N GLN A 268 17.83 -34.46 -22.75
CA GLN A 268 16.93 -34.83 -23.87
C GLN A 268 15.45 -34.46 -23.61
N ALA A 269 15.15 -33.67 -22.56
CA ALA A 269 13.77 -33.35 -22.25
C ALA A 269 13.12 -32.43 -23.32
N ASP A 270 11.95 -32.87 -23.82
CA ASP A 270 11.12 -32.12 -24.76
C ASP A 270 10.74 -30.73 -24.22
N TYR A 271 10.73 -29.73 -25.09
CA TYR A 271 10.17 -28.43 -24.77
C TYR A 271 8.64 -28.48 -24.77
N ALA A 272 8.03 -27.89 -23.76
CA ALA A 272 6.58 -27.68 -23.72
C ALA A 272 6.20 -26.49 -24.61
N ILE A 273 7.05 -25.45 -24.63
CA ILE A 273 6.87 -24.23 -25.43
C ILE A 273 8.23 -23.84 -25.97
N GLU A 274 8.25 -23.51 -27.25
CA GLU A 274 9.39 -22.89 -27.92
C GLU A 274 8.89 -21.66 -28.69
N ALA A 275 9.41 -20.50 -28.36
CA ALA A 275 9.13 -19.23 -29.02
C ALA A 275 10.39 -18.72 -29.70
N SER A 276 10.28 -18.36 -30.99
CA SER A 276 11.36 -17.81 -31.80
C SER A 276 10.85 -16.56 -32.48
N GLU A 277 11.55 -15.44 -32.30
CA GLU A 277 11.24 -14.12 -32.91
C GLU A 277 9.78 -13.70 -32.66
N LEU A 278 9.23 -14.05 -31.47
CA LEU A 278 7.85 -13.82 -31.15
C LEU A 278 7.57 -12.32 -31.09
N THR A 279 6.66 -11.85 -31.97
CA THR A 279 6.36 -10.42 -32.10
C THR A 279 4.84 -10.21 -32.12
N MET A 280 4.35 -9.21 -31.39
CA MET A 280 2.95 -8.77 -31.41
C MET A 280 2.86 -7.26 -31.58
N ARG A 281 2.07 -6.83 -32.55
CA ARG A 281 1.79 -5.42 -32.85
C ARG A 281 0.31 -5.12 -32.73
N PHE A 282 -0.01 -3.93 -32.22
CA PHE A 282 -1.35 -3.36 -32.19
C PHE A 282 -1.30 -2.02 -32.94
N GLY A 283 -1.61 -2.03 -34.23
CA GLY A 283 -1.34 -0.92 -35.13
C GLY A 283 0.16 -0.61 -35.18
N ASP A 284 0.54 0.63 -34.90
CA ASP A 284 1.96 1.06 -34.88
C ASP A 284 2.67 0.70 -33.55
N PHE A 285 1.93 0.25 -32.54
CA PHE A 285 2.51 -0.10 -31.24
C PHE A 285 3.01 -1.55 -31.22
N VAL A 286 4.30 -1.74 -30.94
CA VAL A 286 4.91 -3.06 -30.74
C VAL A 286 4.84 -3.45 -29.27
N ALA A 287 3.98 -4.40 -28.94
CA ALA A 287 3.78 -4.84 -27.56
C ALA A 287 4.76 -5.95 -27.13
N VAL A 288 5.18 -6.79 -28.06
CA VAL A 288 6.22 -7.84 -27.91
C VAL A 288 7.09 -7.76 -29.14
N ASP A 289 8.40 -7.75 -28.97
CA ASP A 289 9.35 -7.53 -30.06
C ASP A 289 10.46 -8.58 -30.05
N HIS A 290 10.44 -9.49 -31.04
CA HIS A 290 11.44 -10.52 -31.30
C HIS A 290 11.90 -11.32 -30.08
N VAL A 291 10.96 -11.73 -29.23
CA VAL A 291 11.26 -12.44 -27.97
C VAL A 291 11.52 -13.93 -28.25
N ASN A 292 12.62 -14.44 -27.72
CA ASN A 292 13.05 -15.82 -27.87
C ASN A 292 13.15 -16.50 -26.49
N PHE A 293 12.50 -17.65 -26.30
CA PHE A 293 12.63 -18.47 -25.08
C PHE A 293 12.16 -19.89 -25.32
N LYS A 294 12.61 -20.79 -24.42
CA LYS A 294 12.22 -22.20 -24.42
C LYS A 294 11.83 -22.60 -23.01
N ILE A 295 10.71 -23.28 -22.86
CA ILE A 295 10.19 -23.79 -21.58
C ILE A 295 10.13 -25.31 -21.67
N ARG A 296 10.81 -26.00 -20.76
CA ARG A 296 10.84 -27.47 -20.72
C ARG A 296 9.56 -28.02 -20.08
N ARG A 297 9.20 -29.22 -20.41
CA ARG A 297 8.07 -29.90 -19.74
C ARG A 297 8.33 -30.07 -18.26
N GLY A 298 7.33 -29.66 -17.43
CA GLY A 298 7.41 -29.71 -15.98
C GLY A 298 8.19 -28.55 -15.32
N GLU A 299 8.74 -27.61 -16.13
CA GLU A 299 9.44 -26.44 -15.62
C GLU A 299 8.44 -25.37 -15.13
N ILE A 300 8.77 -24.73 -14.00
CA ILE A 300 8.10 -23.51 -13.56
C ILE A 300 8.86 -22.32 -14.13
N PHE A 301 8.28 -21.69 -15.14
CA PHE A 301 8.89 -20.56 -15.85
C PHE A 301 8.25 -19.22 -15.43
N GLY A 302 9.04 -18.25 -15.01
CA GLY A 302 8.56 -16.93 -14.56
C GLY A 302 8.85 -15.81 -15.54
N PHE A 303 7.81 -15.09 -15.99
CA PHE A 303 7.98 -13.84 -16.74
C PHE A 303 8.10 -12.65 -15.76
N LEU A 304 9.26 -12.04 -15.68
CA LEU A 304 9.53 -10.87 -14.87
C LEU A 304 9.65 -9.62 -15.72
N GLY A 305 9.27 -8.46 -15.18
CA GLY A 305 9.40 -7.18 -15.85
C GLY A 305 8.42 -6.13 -15.36
N SER A 306 8.62 -4.87 -15.78
CA SER A 306 7.78 -3.73 -15.44
C SER A 306 6.34 -3.87 -15.97
N ASN A 307 5.40 -3.11 -15.42
CA ASN A 307 4.04 -3.08 -15.95
C ASN A 307 4.05 -2.45 -17.36
N GLY A 308 3.32 -3.09 -18.29
CA GLY A 308 3.28 -2.66 -19.70
C GLY A 308 4.41 -3.20 -20.60
N CYS A 309 5.36 -3.99 -20.09
CA CYS A 309 6.46 -4.57 -20.91
C CYS A 309 6.05 -5.79 -21.74
N GLY A 310 4.77 -6.07 -21.93
CA GLY A 310 4.30 -7.14 -22.83
C GLY A 310 4.09 -8.52 -22.20
N LYS A 311 4.33 -8.74 -20.87
CA LYS A 311 4.18 -10.06 -20.21
C LYS A 311 2.84 -10.73 -20.48
N SER A 312 1.74 -10.02 -20.21
CA SER A 312 0.39 -10.56 -20.42
C SER A 312 0.06 -10.78 -21.90
N THR A 313 0.64 -9.98 -22.79
CA THR A 313 0.52 -10.16 -24.25
C THR A 313 1.25 -11.44 -24.65
N THR A 314 2.52 -11.62 -24.20
CA THR A 314 3.29 -12.85 -24.44
C THR A 314 2.54 -14.07 -23.96
N LEU A 315 2.04 -14.06 -22.70
CA LEU A 315 1.25 -15.19 -22.16
C LEU A 315 0.03 -15.52 -23.03
N LYS A 316 -0.71 -14.51 -23.50
CA LYS A 316 -1.87 -14.70 -24.39
C LYS A 316 -1.51 -15.22 -25.78
N MET A 317 -0.30 -15.02 -26.23
CA MET A 317 0.18 -15.57 -27.50
C MET A 317 0.55 -17.06 -27.40
N LEU A 318 0.77 -17.56 -26.15
CA LEU A 318 1.15 -18.96 -25.89
C LEU A 318 -0.09 -19.86 -25.63
N THR A 319 -1.25 -19.27 -25.40
CA THR A 319 -2.52 -19.95 -25.12
C THR A 319 -3.54 -19.73 -26.23
#